data_161b13759e27e9a8e26873c6aaf24996
#
_entry.id   161b13759e27e9a8e26873c6aaf24996
#
_cell.length_a   1.000
_cell.length_b   1.000
_cell.length_c   1.000
_cell.angle_alpha   90.00
_cell.angle_beta   90.00
_cell.angle_gamma   90.00
#
_symmetry.space_group_name_H-M   'P 1'
#
loop_
_entity.id
_entity.type
_entity.pdbx_description
1 polymer ?
#
loop_
_entity_poly.entity_id
_entity_poly.type
_entity_poly.pdbx_seq_one_letter_code
_entity_poly.pdbx_strand_id
1 'polypeptide(L)'
;MKLVDKPLTDMQKRFARLYVEASFGTEYLSNTEVAIKAGYSPDSAYQRAYELLNPRISPHVVQFIGKLKEDFRIKNNIDPDKHMARLNHLGRIAEENKMIGVSLRAEELRGKVAGYYIDRQIIKNKGVDD
;
A
#
# COMPACT_ATOMS: atom_id res chain seq x y z
N MET A 1 4.86 14.08 -15.46
CA MET A 1 6.03 13.24 -15.10
C MET A 1 6.49 12.45 -16.32
N LYS A 2 7.77 12.53 -16.62
CA LYS A 2 8.32 11.87 -17.79
C LYS A 2 8.47 10.36 -17.54
N LEU A 3 7.94 9.55 -18.44
CA LEU A 3 8.07 8.09 -18.34
C LEU A 3 9.52 7.67 -18.57
N VAL A 4 9.96 6.66 -17.81
CA VAL A 4 11.29 6.09 -17.98
C VAL A 4 11.20 4.94 -19.00
N ASP A 5 11.98 5.05 -20.05
CA ASP A 5 11.92 4.17 -21.22
C ASP A 5 12.90 3.00 -21.15
N LYS A 6 13.37 2.67 -19.97
CA LYS A 6 14.31 1.57 -19.77
C LYS A 6 13.55 0.26 -19.56
N PRO A 7 13.82 -0.80 -20.36
CA PRO A 7 13.16 -2.07 -20.19
C PRO A 7 13.59 -2.77 -18.89
N LEU A 8 12.65 -3.50 -18.28
CA LEU A 8 12.93 -4.28 -17.08
C LEU A 8 13.43 -5.68 -17.48
N THR A 9 14.34 -6.21 -16.66
CA THR A 9 14.73 -7.62 -16.78
C THR A 9 13.59 -8.51 -16.26
N ASP A 10 13.63 -9.80 -16.59
CA ASP A 10 12.63 -10.76 -16.11
C ASP A 10 12.63 -10.84 -14.58
N MET A 11 13.79 -10.81 -13.95
CA MET A 11 13.89 -10.81 -12.49
C MET A 11 13.29 -9.55 -11.86
N GLN A 12 13.52 -8.40 -12.48
CA GLN A 12 12.94 -7.14 -12.02
C GLN A 12 11.41 -7.16 -12.11
N LYS A 13 10.86 -7.68 -13.21
CA LYS A 13 9.41 -7.84 -13.37
C LYS A 13 8.84 -8.78 -12.31
N ARG A 14 9.53 -9.88 -12.06
CA ARG A 14 9.12 -10.86 -11.06
C ARG A 14 9.12 -10.28 -9.67
N PHE A 15 10.18 -9.55 -9.33
CA PHE A 15 10.25 -8.83 -8.06
C PHE A 15 9.09 -7.85 -7.91
N ALA A 16 8.83 -7.03 -8.92
CA ALA A 16 7.75 -6.05 -8.88
C ALA A 16 6.39 -6.69 -8.65
N ARG A 17 6.09 -7.78 -9.36
CA ARG A 17 4.81 -8.49 -9.21
C ARG A 17 4.66 -9.11 -7.82
N LEU A 18 5.70 -9.77 -7.34
CA LEU A 18 5.69 -10.38 -6.00
C LEU A 18 5.58 -9.31 -4.90
N TYR A 19 6.27 -8.19 -5.08
CA TYR A 19 6.19 -7.07 -4.15
C TYR A 19 4.77 -6.51 -4.03
N VAL A 20 4.11 -6.31 -5.17
CA VAL A 20 2.73 -5.80 -5.18
C VAL A 20 1.77 -6.82 -4.58
N GLU A 21 1.90 -8.10 -4.92
CA GLU A 21 1.09 -9.16 -4.31
C GLU A 21 1.25 -9.20 -2.79
N ALA A 22 2.49 -9.10 -2.30
CA ALA A 22 2.76 -9.08 -0.87
C ALA A 22 2.19 -7.83 -0.18
N SER A 23 2.21 -6.69 -0.87
CA SER A 23 1.67 -5.43 -0.33
C SER A 23 0.16 -5.50 -0.07
N PHE A 24 -0.56 -6.25 -0.89
CA PHE A 24 -2.01 -6.39 -0.79
C PHE A 24 -2.46 -7.73 -0.22
N GLY A 25 -1.50 -8.63 0.07
CA GLY A 25 -1.80 -9.96 0.57
C GLY A 25 -1.96 -10.01 2.09
N THR A 26 -2.34 -11.18 2.58
CA THR A 26 -2.53 -11.44 4.02
C THR A 26 -1.25 -11.90 4.69
N GLU A 27 -0.29 -12.43 3.93
CA GLU A 27 1.00 -12.85 4.45
C GLU A 27 2.01 -11.71 4.36
N TYR A 28 2.68 -11.47 5.47
CA TYR A 28 3.78 -10.50 5.48
C TYR A 28 5.05 -11.13 4.90
N LEU A 29 5.62 -10.47 3.91
CA LEU A 29 6.93 -10.81 3.37
C LEU A 29 7.83 -9.58 3.46
N SER A 30 9.04 -9.76 3.97
CA SER A 30 10.02 -8.69 3.94
C SER A 30 10.49 -8.44 2.50
N ASN A 31 11.04 -7.26 2.25
CA ASN A 31 11.56 -6.93 0.93
C ASN A 31 12.66 -7.90 0.50
N THR A 32 13.49 -8.34 1.46
CA THR A 32 14.53 -9.34 1.21
C THR A 32 13.93 -10.68 0.76
N GLU A 33 12.88 -11.14 1.44
CA GLU A 33 12.19 -12.38 1.06
C GLU A 33 11.57 -12.30 -0.33
N VAL A 34 11.00 -11.15 -0.67
CA VAL A 34 10.46 -10.92 -2.01
C VAL A 34 11.57 -11.03 -3.06
N ALA A 35 12.72 -10.45 -2.80
CA ALA A 35 13.87 -10.52 -3.72
C ALA A 35 14.35 -11.97 -3.90
N ILE A 36 14.42 -12.73 -2.83
CA ILE A 36 14.81 -14.15 -2.90
C ILE A 36 13.81 -14.94 -3.74
N LYS A 37 12.52 -14.73 -3.51
CA LYS A 37 11.46 -15.39 -4.31
C LYS A 37 11.53 -15.02 -5.79
N ALA A 38 11.97 -13.79 -6.08
CA ALA A 38 12.11 -13.33 -7.46
C ALA A 38 13.32 -13.96 -8.18
N GLY A 39 14.22 -14.58 -7.44
CA GLY A 39 15.37 -15.29 -8.01
C GLY A 39 16.72 -14.65 -7.68
N TYR A 40 16.76 -13.59 -6.88
CA TYR A 40 18.02 -12.99 -6.46
C TYR A 40 18.70 -13.84 -5.41
N SER A 41 20.05 -13.85 -5.42
CA SER A 41 20.84 -14.61 -4.45
C SER A 41 20.55 -14.13 -3.03
N PRO A 42 20.37 -15.05 -2.05
CA PRO A 42 20.19 -14.67 -0.65
C PRO A 42 21.28 -13.76 -0.10
N ASP A 43 22.51 -13.92 -0.57
CA ASP A 43 23.66 -13.10 -0.13
C ASP A 43 23.53 -11.63 -0.51
N SER A 44 22.85 -11.34 -1.61
CA SER A 44 22.69 -9.97 -2.13
C SER A 44 21.24 -9.48 -2.10
N ALA A 45 20.29 -10.29 -1.64
CA ALA A 45 18.88 -9.99 -1.72
C ALA A 45 18.50 -8.70 -0.99
N TYR A 46 19.05 -8.47 0.19
CA TYR A 46 18.79 -7.24 0.93
C TYR A 46 19.20 -6.00 0.13
N GLN A 47 20.41 -6.01 -0.40
CA GLN A 47 20.94 -4.90 -1.18
C GLN A 47 20.15 -4.71 -2.47
N ARG A 48 19.83 -5.81 -3.15
CA ARG A 48 19.05 -5.76 -4.40
C ARG A 48 17.65 -5.19 -4.18
N ALA A 49 16.98 -5.62 -3.10
CA ALA A 49 15.66 -5.09 -2.76
C ALA A 49 15.72 -3.58 -2.50
N TYR A 50 16.71 -3.14 -1.76
CA TYR A 50 16.92 -1.71 -1.51
C TYR A 50 17.10 -0.94 -2.82
N GLU A 51 17.95 -1.43 -3.71
CA GLU A 51 18.21 -0.77 -4.98
C GLU A 51 16.96 -0.73 -5.88
N LEU A 52 16.21 -1.83 -5.94
CA LEU A 52 15.03 -1.94 -6.79
C LEU A 52 13.88 -1.03 -6.33
N LEU A 53 13.80 -0.75 -5.04
CA LEU A 53 12.76 0.12 -4.49
C LEU A 53 13.18 1.59 -4.40
N ASN A 54 14.43 1.90 -4.72
CA ASN A 54 14.94 3.26 -4.67
C ASN A 54 14.73 3.96 -6.03
N PRO A 55 13.88 5.01 -6.08
CA PRO A 55 13.59 5.70 -7.34
C PRO A 55 14.81 6.39 -7.97
N ARG A 56 15.86 6.65 -7.19
CA ARG A 56 17.09 7.23 -7.70
C ARG A 56 17.95 6.21 -8.42
N ILE A 57 17.89 4.93 -7.99
CA ILE A 57 18.70 3.86 -8.56
C ILE A 57 17.91 3.11 -9.64
N SER A 58 16.66 2.80 -9.38
CA SER A 58 15.82 1.99 -10.27
C SER A 58 14.50 2.68 -10.58
N PRO A 59 14.51 3.86 -11.23
CA PRO A 59 13.27 4.59 -11.51
C PRO A 59 12.31 3.78 -12.39
N HIS A 60 12.82 2.99 -13.34
CA HIS A 60 12.00 2.16 -14.22
C HIS A 60 11.26 1.06 -13.44
N VAL A 61 11.89 0.46 -12.44
CA VAL A 61 11.26 -0.55 -11.58
C VAL A 61 10.19 0.08 -10.69
N VAL A 62 10.51 1.22 -10.09
CA VAL A 62 9.58 1.94 -9.21
C VAL A 62 8.33 2.39 -9.99
N GLN A 63 8.48 2.86 -11.21
CA GLN A 63 7.34 3.20 -12.07
C GLN A 63 6.48 1.99 -12.41
N PHE A 64 7.11 0.86 -12.72
CA PHE A 64 6.40 -0.38 -13.01
C PHE A 64 5.60 -0.87 -11.80
N ILE A 65 6.20 -0.80 -10.60
CA ILE A 65 5.51 -1.12 -9.34
C ILE A 65 4.29 -0.22 -9.15
N GLY A 66 4.45 1.08 -9.38
CA GLY A 66 3.35 2.04 -9.26
C GLY A 66 2.19 1.71 -10.19
N LYS A 67 2.49 1.34 -11.43
CA LYS A 67 1.49 0.92 -12.40
C LYS A 67 0.77 -0.35 -11.96
N LEU A 68 1.52 -1.35 -11.50
CA LEU A 68 0.93 -2.60 -11.01
C LEU A 68 0.01 -2.37 -9.80
N LYS A 69 0.40 -1.49 -8.89
CA LYS A 69 -0.43 -1.13 -7.74
C LYS A 69 -1.74 -0.48 -8.18
N GLU A 70 -1.66 0.44 -9.13
CA GLU A 70 -2.85 1.12 -9.64
C GLU A 70 -3.79 0.13 -10.35
N ASP A 71 -3.24 -0.74 -11.20
CA ASP A 71 -4.01 -1.77 -11.88
C ASP A 71 -4.69 -2.69 -10.87
N PHE A 72 -3.99 -3.05 -9.79
CA PHE A 72 -4.55 -3.89 -8.74
C PHE A 72 -5.70 -3.19 -8.02
N ARG A 73 -5.55 -1.90 -7.69
CA ARG A 73 -6.61 -1.13 -7.05
C ARG A 73 -7.86 -1.05 -7.92
N ILE A 74 -7.67 -0.79 -9.20
CA ILE A 74 -8.78 -0.72 -10.16
C ILE A 74 -9.48 -2.06 -10.25
N LYS A 75 -8.73 -3.14 -10.43
CA LYS A 75 -9.28 -4.49 -10.59
C LYS A 75 -10.07 -4.94 -9.36
N ASN A 76 -9.62 -4.57 -8.16
CA ASN A 76 -10.23 -4.99 -6.91
C ASN A 76 -11.15 -3.94 -6.29
N ASN A 77 -11.42 -2.85 -7.02
CA ASN A 77 -12.27 -1.75 -6.54
C ASN A 77 -11.78 -1.14 -5.22
N ILE A 78 -10.47 -1.12 -5.00
CA ILE A 78 -9.89 -0.53 -3.80
C ILE A 78 -9.67 0.97 -4.06
N ASP A 79 -10.64 1.79 -3.66
CA ASP A 79 -10.51 3.22 -3.72
C ASP A 79 -11.20 3.84 -2.51
N PRO A 80 -10.71 5.02 -2.03
CA PRO A 80 -11.25 5.65 -0.81
C PRO A 80 -12.75 5.96 -0.87
N ASP A 81 -13.24 6.39 -2.03
CA ASP A 81 -14.65 6.75 -2.18
C ASP A 81 -15.56 5.52 -2.08
N LYS A 82 -15.17 4.42 -2.75
CA LYS A 82 -15.91 3.17 -2.67
C LYS A 82 -15.86 2.56 -1.28
N HIS A 83 -14.70 2.65 -0.62
CA HIS A 83 -14.55 2.20 0.75
C HIS A 83 -15.46 3.00 1.69
N MET A 84 -15.48 4.33 1.54
CA MET A 84 -16.36 5.20 2.33
C MET A 84 -17.83 4.87 2.10
N ALA A 85 -18.23 4.66 0.84
CA ALA A 85 -19.60 4.28 0.50
C ALA A 85 -19.99 2.95 1.16
N ARG A 86 -19.08 1.98 1.18
CA ARG A 86 -19.32 0.68 1.83
C ARG A 86 -19.47 0.83 3.34
N LEU A 87 -18.63 1.65 3.97
CA LEU A 87 -18.74 1.93 5.40
C LEU A 87 -20.07 2.62 5.73
N ASN A 88 -20.51 3.56 4.91
CA ASN A 88 -21.81 4.21 5.06
C ASN A 88 -22.95 3.19 5.05
N HIS A 89 -22.89 2.28 4.09
CA HIS A 89 -23.92 1.23 3.94
C HIS A 89 -23.96 0.31 5.16
N LEU A 90 -22.78 -0.19 5.60
CA LEU A 90 -22.70 -1.08 6.75
C LEU A 90 -23.14 -0.39 8.05
N GLY A 91 -22.76 0.87 8.24
CA GLY A 91 -23.18 1.65 9.39
C GLY A 91 -24.70 1.84 9.43
N ARG A 92 -25.33 2.08 8.28
CA ARG A 92 -26.76 2.24 8.15
C ARG A 92 -27.51 0.95 8.51
N ILE A 93 -27.04 -0.19 8.00
CA ILE A 93 -27.60 -1.49 8.32
C ILE A 93 -27.50 -1.74 9.83
N ALA A 94 -26.35 -1.43 10.43
CA ALA A 94 -26.16 -1.61 11.88
C ALA A 94 -27.13 -0.75 12.69
N GLU A 95 -27.36 0.51 12.28
CA GLU A 95 -28.34 1.40 12.94
C GLU A 95 -29.76 0.82 12.85
N GLU A 96 -30.16 0.38 11.66
CA GLU A 96 -31.49 -0.21 11.43
C GLU A 96 -31.70 -1.45 12.29
N ASN A 97 -30.67 -2.22 12.56
CA ASN A 97 -30.72 -3.40 13.40
C ASN A 97 -30.35 -3.13 14.86
N LYS A 98 -30.31 -1.87 15.25
CA LYS A 98 -30.00 -1.41 16.61
C LYS A 98 -28.68 -1.93 17.16
N MET A 99 -27.72 -2.15 16.29
CA MET A 99 -26.35 -2.57 16.64
C MET A 99 -25.47 -1.33 16.84
N ILE A 100 -25.67 -0.64 17.95
CA ILE A 100 -25.09 0.68 18.18
C ILE A 100 -23.57 0.62 18.22
N GLY A 101 -22.98 -0.40 18.85
CA GLY A 101 -21.53 -0.57 18.90
C GLY A 101 -20.90 -0.74 17.51
N VAL A 102 -21.56 -1.49 16.63
CA VAL A 102 -21.11 -1.70 15.25
C VAL A 102 -21.26 -0.41 14.45
N SER A 103 -22.36 0.31 14.62
CA SER A 103 -22.60 1.59 13.96
C SER A 103 -21.54 2.62 14.37
N LEU A 104 -21.24 2.69 15.66
CA LEU A 104 -20.20 3.59 16.18
C LEU A 104 -18.83 3.26 15.60
N ARG A 105 -18.51 1.98 15.49
CA ARG A 105 -17.26 1.52 14.88
C ARG A 105 -17.17 1.92 13.41
N ALA A 106 -18.26 1.78 12.66
CA ALA A 106 -18.28 2.21 11.26
C ALA A 106 -18.04 3.71 11.14
N GLU A 107 -18.65 4.53 12.02
CA GLU A 107 -18.44 5.98 12.02
C GLU A 107 -17.00 6.35 12.36
N GLU A 108 -16.38 5.65 13.32
CA GLU A 108 -14.98 5.83 13.67
C GLU A 108 -14.06 5.56 12.47
N LEU A 109 -14.32 4.46 11.75
CA LEU A 109 -13.54 4.10 10.56
C LEU A 109 -13.74 5.13 9.45
N ARG A 110 -14.96 5.65 9.27
CA ARG A 110 -15.21 6.73 8.31
C ARG A 110 -14.38 7.97 8.65
N GLY A 111 -14.31 8.32 9.92
CA GLY A 111 -13.50 9.46 10.37
C GLY A 111 -12.02 9.27 10.08
N LYS A 112 -11.51 8.06 10.28
CA LYS A 112 -10.11 7.73 9.97
C LYS A 112 -9.82 7.85 8.47
N VAL A 113 -10.70 7.31 7.62
CA VAL A 113 -10.55 7.41 6.17
C VAL A 113 -10.59 8.86 5.72
N ALA A 114 -11.45 9.68 6.30
CA ALA A 114 -11.57 11.09 5.98
C ALA A 114 -10.45 11.97 6.55
N GLY A 115 -9.60 11.40 7.41
CA GLY A 115 -8.49 12.13 8.01
C GLY A 115 -8.87 13.05 9.16
N TYR A 116 -10.03 12.84 9.79
CA TYR A 116 -10.49 13.67 10.91
C TYR A 116 -9.69 13.46 12.18
N TYR A 117 -9.07 12.29 12.34
CA TYR A 117 -8.28 11.97 13.52
C TYR A 117 -6.81 12.14 13.22
N ILE A 118 -6.19 13.14 13.82
CA ILE A 118 -4.79 13.49 13.60
C ILE A 118 -3.97 13.00 14.79
N ASP A 119 -2.84 12.33 14.54
CA ASP A 119 -1.91 11.95 15.60
C ASP A 119 -1.18 13.18 16.10
N ARG A 120 -1.59 13.68 17.25
CA ARG A 120 -1.00 14.87 17.85
C ARG A 120 0.44 14.67 18.30
N GLN A 121 0.85 13.43 18.57
CA GLN A 121 2.23 13.15 18.95
C GLN A 121 3.19 13.36 17.76
N ILE A 122 2.80 12.96 16.57
CA ILE A 122 3.58 13.20 15.35
C ILE A 122 3.73 14.70 15.09
N ILE A 123 2.66 15.46 15.24
CA ILE A 123 2.68 16.91 15.07
C ILE A 123 3.60 17.57 16.10
N LYS A 124 3.50 17.15 17.36
CA LYS A 124 4.34 17.66 18.45
C LYS A 124 5.83 17.42 18.21
N ASN A 125 6.18 16.21 17.75
CA ASN A 125 7.57 15.87 17.44
C ASN A 125 8.13 16.73 16.31
N LYS A 126 7.32 17.04 15.29
CA LYS A 126 7.72 17.93 14.20
C LYS A 126 7.96 19.35 14.69
N GLY A 127 7.20 19.81 15.68
CA GLY A 127 7.36 21.14 16.25
C GLY A 127 8.59 21.28 17.13
N VAL A 128 9.07 20.18 17.70
CA VAL A 128 10.24 20.17 18.61
C VAL A 128 11.57 20.23 17.84
N ASP A 129 11.58 19.82 16.59
CA ASP A 129 12.78 19.80 15.78
C ASP A 129 13.22 21.16 15.24
N ASP A 130 12.53 22.21 15.59
CA ASP A 130 12.87 23.60 15.21
C ASP A 130 14.01 24.21 16.05
#